data_dbc079746036b6428f9bca2e10ee43dc
#
_entry.id   dbc079746036b6428f9bca2e10ee43dc
#
_cell.length_a   1.000
_cell.length_b   1.000
_cell.length_c   1.000
_cell.angle_alpha   90.00
_cell.angle_beta   90.00
_cell.angle_gamma   90.00
#
_symmetry.space_group_name_H-M   'P 1'
#
loop_
_entity.id
_entity.type
_entity.pdbx_description
1 polymer ?
#
loop_
_entity_poly.entity_id
_entity_poly.type
_entity_poly.pdbx_seq_one_letter_code
_entity_poly.pdbx_strand_id
1 'polypeptide(L)'
;MALLFGLNISPSSIGYVCISTVISVMVHEFGHALAASSEGVKMEYLAIFLAGLFPGALVAFNHTSLLALPRMASLRIYCAGVWHNAVFCAVCALALFLLPFLLSPFYIYGETPLVLDVPSVSPLSGYLSPHDIIHSLNNFRIHNSEEWKQIINDLTKQTLSHSSGLSSGLGTLEEGYCIPHSLIEESTLTHFEGNQTYCPSDLTAFTPASCLVVSGADDVSYMNKQQSADSAQENVHCLDANNVVKLRRCACNHEKTPQNQSGSICSQVESCMMPVQLSGQGWAEITYSRLKCLSRDTESLYPDEGNSSSRGKGCLQTFVFVGDLISMSHSIHMTSYLPRSIHFATWIPNKLEKILTCAFHVSLLVALLNSLPVYYLDGESILEAALNSFDSISSRTRQLVLRSCLLVGTFVSACRILQTAYFALS
;
A
#
# COMPACT_ATOMS: atom_id res chain seq x y z
N MET A 1 21.09 6.21 -6.82
CA MET A 1 20.30 6.81 -5.72
C MET A 1 19.12 5.94 -5.29
N ALA A 2 18.27 5.45 -6.20
CA ALA A 2 17.16 4.54 -5.87
C ALA A 2 17.61 3.26 -5.15
N LEU A 3 18.74 2.72 -5.54
CA LEU A 3 19.37 1.52 -4.97
C LEU A 3 19.88 1.72 -3.53
N LEU A 4 20.18 2.95 -3.11
CA LEU A 4 20.68 3.26 -1.75
C LEU A 4 19.59 3.14 -0.67
N PHE A 5 18.30 3.17 -1.04
CA PHE A 5 17.17 3.17 -0.11
C PHE A 5 16.19 2.03 -0.31
N GLY A 6 16.52 1.02 -1.13
CA GLY A 6 15.61 -0.11 -1.39
C GLY A 6 14.29 0.27 -2.06
N LEU A 7 14.25 1.43 -2.73
CA LEU A 7 13.08 1.89 -3.48
C LEU A 7 13.03 1.11 -4.79
N ASN A 8 12.07 0.19 -4.90
CA ASN A 8 11.68 -0.41 -6.17
C ASN A 8 11.09 0.68 -7.07
N ILE A 9 11.95 1.32 -7.87
CA ILE A 9 11.51 2.38 -8.79
C ILE A 9 10.95 1.74 -10.04
N SER A 10 9.64 1.78 -10.18
CA SER A 10 9.02 1.49 -11.47
C SER A 10 9.48 2.52 -12.52
N PRO A 11 9.56 2.17 -13.80
CA PRO A 11 9.90 3.11 -14.86
C PRO A 11 9.07 4.40 -14.85
N SER A 12 7.81 4.30 -14.45
CA SER A 12 6.90 5.44 -14.29
C SER A 12 7.30 6.41 -13.16
N SER A 13 8.11 5.97 -12.19
CA SER A 13 8.56 6.80 -11.05
C SER A 13 9.85 7.57 -11.33
N ILE A 14 10.59 7.23 -12.40
CA ILE A 14 11.86 7.90 -12.75
C ILE A 14 11.65 9.40 -12.96
N GLY A 15 10.58 9.80 -13.66
CA GLY A 15 10.27 11.20 -13.90
C GLY A 15 10.05 11.99 -12.61
N TYR A 16 9.36 11.42 -11.63
CA TYR A 16 9.17 12.07 -10.33
C TYR A 16 10.49 12.23 -9.56
N VAL A 17 11.36 11.22 -9.60
CA VAL A 17 12.68 11.28 -8.96
C VAL A 17 13.55 12.35 -9.63
N CYS A 18 13.59 12.42 -10.97
CA CYS A 18 14.33 13.44 -11.69
C CYS A 18 13.88 14.87 -11.33
N ILE A 19 12.57 15.12 -11.40
CA ILE A 19 12.01 16.44 -11.04
C ILE A 19 12.32 16.79 -9.58
N SER A 20 12.12 15.84 -8.66
CA SER A 20 12.42 16.04 -7.23
C SER A 20 13.90 16.31 -6.99
N THR A 21 14.79 15.66 -7.74
CA THR A 21 16.24 15.90 -7.64
C THR A 21 16.58 17.32 -8.09
N VAL A 22 16.04 17.78 -9.23
CA VAL A 22 16.24 19.17 -9.69
C VAL A 22 15.79 20.16 -8.62
N ILE A 23 14.56 20.00 -8.11
CA ILE A 23 14.01 20.90 -7.08
C ILE A 23 14.88 20.88 -5.81
N SER A 24 15.25 19.68 -5.32
CA SER A 24 16.03 19.56 -4.09
C SER A 24 17.43 20.16 -4.20
N VAL A 25 18.10 19.97 -5.34
CA VAL A 25 19.40 20.59 -5.61
C VAL A 25 19.27 22.10 -5.76
N MET A 26 18.23 22.60 -6.45
CA MET A 26 17.99 24.04 -6.56
C MET A 26 17.73 24.69 -5.19
N VAL A 27 16.95 24.05 -4.33
CA VAL A 27 16.70 24.51 -2.94
C VAL A 27 18.01 24.57 -2.15
N HIS A 28 18.87 23.56 -2.30
CA HIS A 28 20.17 23.49 -1.66
C HIS A 28 21.08 24.65 -2.07
N GLU A 29 21.28 24.84 -3.37
CA GLU A 29 22.12 25.93 -3.92
C GLU A 29 21.54 27.31 -3.60
N PHE A 30 20.21 27.44 -3.64
CA PHE A 30 19.54 28.67 -3.22
C PHE A 30 19.82 29.00 -1.74
N GLY A 31 19.89 27.99 -0.88
CA GLY A 31 20.28 28.15 0.52
C GLY A 31 21.66 28.78 0.67
N HIS A 32 22.66 28.27 -0.06
CA HIS A 32 24.01 28.83 -0.07
C HIS A 32 24.02 30.28 -0.61
N ALA A 33 23.32 30.51 -1.72
CA ALA A 33 23.23 31.82 -2.34
C ALA A 33 22.60 32.86 -1.39
N LEU A 34 21.52 32.50 -0.70
CA LEU A 34 20.84 33.39 0.24
C LEU A 34 21.74 33.72 1.44
N ALA A 35 22.42 32.73 2.01
CA ALA A 35 23.31 32.93 3.14
C ALA A 35 24.53 33.78 2.73
N ALA A 36 25.14 33.52 1.57
CA ALA A 36 26.26 34.32 1.05
C ALA A 36 25.85 35.76 0.79
N SER A 37 24.69 35.97 0.19
CA SER A 37 24.15 37.31 -0.05
C SER A 37 23.91 38.08 1.25
N SER A 38 23.41 37.41 2.31
CA SER A 38 23.19 38.02 3.63
C SER A 38 24.49 38.44 4.32
N GLU A 39 25.60 37.77 4.04
CA GLU A 39 26.95 38.09 4.56
C GLU A 39 27.73 39.01 3.60
N GLY A 40 27.11 39.52 2.53
CA GLY A 40 27.72 40.45 1.57
C GLY A 40 28.69 39.81 0.59
N VAL A 41 28.72 38.50 0.45
CA VAL A 41 29.56 37.78 -0.52
C VAL A 41 28.96 37.90 -1.91
N LYS A 42 29.77 38.32 -2.91
CA LYS A 42 29.33 38.39 -4.29
C LYS A 42 29.31 37.03 -4.93
N MET A 43 28.17 36.69 -5.53
CA MET A 43 28.05 35.52 -6.41
C MET A 43 28.73 35.83 -7.76
N GLU A 44 29.47 34.87 -8.28
CA GLU A 44 30.13 35.00 -9.59
C GLU A 44 29.25 34.43 -10.70
N TYR A 45 28.79 33.18 -10.54
CA TYR A 45 27.88 32.57 -11.50
C TYR A 45 27.09 31.43 -10.83
N LEU A 46 25.98 31.08 -11.49
CA LEU A 46 25.18 29.88 -11.22
C LEU A 46 25.35 28.93 -12.41
N ALA A 47 25.78 27.71 -12.16
CA ALA A 47 25.90 26.68 -13.19
C ALA A 47 24.88 25.55 -12.92
N ILE A 48 24.21 25.14 -13.98
CA ILE A 48 23.38 23.92 -13.97
C ILE A 48 24.06 22.92 -14.89
N PHE A 49 24.26 21.71 -14.44
CA PHE A 49 24.96 20.68 -15.20
C PHE A 49 24.25 19.32 -15.05
N LEU A 50 24.57 18.42 -15.96
CA LEU A 50 24.10 17.05 -15.93
C LEU A 50 25.30 16.11 -15.73
N ALA A 51 25.36 15.48 -14.57
CA ALA A 51 26.38 14.47 -14.26
C ALA A 51 25.84 13.07 -14.60
N GLY A 52 26.08 12.58 -15.82
CA GLY A 52 25.45 11.39 -16.35
C GLY A 52 23.95 11.61 -16.53
N LEU A 53 23.13 10.94 -15.69
CA LEU A 53 21.66 11.09 -15.70
C LEU A 53 21.14 11.97 -14.55
N PHE A 54 22.04 12.50 -13.70
CA PHE A 54 21.63 13.29 -12.54
C PHE A 54 21.85 14.77 -12.78
N PRO A 55 20.78 15.58 -12.69
CA PRO A 55 20.90 17.03 -12.75
C PRO A 55 21.59 17.55 -11.48
N GLY A 56 22.53 18.47 -11.64
CA GLY A 56 23.21 19.17 -10.58
C GLY A 56 23.14 20.68 -10.78
N ALA A 57 23.33 21.42 -9.73
CA ALA A 57 23.54 22.85 -9.76
C ALA A 57 24.74 23.21 -8.89
N LEU A 58 25.34 24.35 -9.14
CA LEU A 58 26.49 24.90 -8.40
C LEU A 58 26.41 26.41 -8.39
N VAL A 59 26.55 27.00 -7.22
CA VAL A 59 26.74 28.46 -7.07
C VAL A 59 28.21 28.72 -6.79
N ALA A 60 28.85 29.53 -7.65
CA ALA A 60 30.23 29.94 -7.42
C ALA A 60 30.28 31.32 -6.73
N PHE A 61 31.07 31.36 -5.67
CA PHE A 61 31.30 32.57 -4.89
C PHE A 61 32.70 33.12 -5.13
N ASN A 62 32.84 34.42 -4.97
CA ASN A 62 34.17 35.04 -5.00
C ASN A 62 35.01 34.52 -3.81
N HIS A 63 36.03 33.71 -4.11
CA HIS A 63 36.86 33.02 -3.14
C HIS A 63 37.56 33.98 -2.17
N THR A 64 38.03 35.14 -2.65
CA THR A 64 38.72 36.12 -1.80
C THR A 64 37.75 36.73 -0.78
N SER A 65 36.52 37.02 -1.19
CA SER A 65 35.48 37.52 -0.29
C SER A 65 35.08 36.49 0.76
N LEU A 66 34.98 35.22 0.38
CA LEU A 66 34.65 34.13 1.27
C LEU A 66 35.73 33.89 2.35
N LEU A 67 36.99 33.94 1.97
CA LEU A 67 38.14 33.81 2.90
C LEU A 67 38.29 34.98 3.87
N ALA A 68 37.78 36.17 3.51
CA ALA A 68 37.81 37.37 4.35
C ALA A 68 36.73 37.36 5.46
N LEU A 69 35.76 36.44 5.41
CA LEU A 69 34.67 36.38 6.37
C LEU A 69 35.10 35.90 7.75
N PRO A 70 34.41 36.33 8.80
CA PRO A 70 34.53 35.74 10.12
C PRO A 70 34.16 34.25 10.05
N ARG A 71 34.85 33.41 10.86
CA ARG A 71 34.68 31.93 10.88
C ARG A 71 33.22 31.49 10.98
N MET A 72 32.41 32.15 11.83
CA MET A 72 31.00 31.81 12.00
C MET A 72 30.13 32.18 10.80
N ALA A 73 30.50 33.22 10.05
CA ALA A 73 29.78 33.59 8.83
C ALA A 73 30.05 32.56 7.72
N SER A 74 31.29 32.12 7.56
CA SER A 74 31.63 31.04 6.60
C SER A 74 30.90 29.76 6.95
N LEU A 75 30.85 29.37 8.22
CA LEU A 75 30.11 28.18 8.69
C LEU A 75 28.62 28.25 8.38
N ARG A 76 27.98 29.44 8.55
CA ARG A 76 26.58 29.65 8.17
C ARG A 76 26.35 29.40 6.69
N ILE A 77 27.25 29.91 5.82
CA ILE A 77 27.13 29.71 4.38
C ILE A 77 27.25 28.23 4.02
N TYR A 78 28.25 27.50 4.57
CA TYR A 78 28.43 26.08 4.29
C TYR A 78 27.28 25.20 4.82
N CYS A 79 26.69 25.52 5.97
CA CYS A 79 25.55 24.78 6.50
C CYS A 79 24.23 25.15 5.82
N ALA A 80 24.14 26.25 5.07
CA ALA A 80 22.88 26.78 4.58
C ALA A 80 22.19 25.85 3.58
N GLY A 81 22.92 25.17 2.70
CA GLY A 81 22.35 24.20 1.76
C GLY A 81 21.67 23.03 2.47
N VAL A 82 22.39 22.44 3.43
CA VAL A 82 21.86 21.34 4.27
C VAL A 82 20.63 21.81 5.05
N TRP A 83 20.69 23.00 5.64
CA TRP A 83 19.58 23.58 6.41
C TRP A 83 18.34 23.82 5.55
N HIS A 84 18.47 24.39 4.36
CA HIS A 84 17.34 24.66 3.47
C HIS A 84 16.70 23.36 2.99
N ASN A 85 17.46 22.32 2.71
CA ASN A 85 16.92 21.00 2.40
C ASN A 85 16.19 20.38 3.59
N ALA A 86 16.69 20.52 4.82
CA ALA A 86 15.98 20.06 6.02
C ALA A 86 14.65 20.80 6.23
N VAL A 87 14.64 22.13 6.04
CA VAL A 87 13.41 22.94 6.05
C VAL A 87 12.45 22.49 4.94
N PHE A 88 12.94 22.27 3.74
CA PHE A 88 12.12 21.80 2.61
C PHE A 88 11.53 20.41 2.88
N CYS A 89 12.26 19.49 3.52
CA CYS A 89 11.70 18.23 4.01
C CYS A 89 10.55 18.47 4.99
N ALA A 90 10.71 19.37 5.95
CA ALA A 90 9.65 19.70 6.90
C ALA A 90 8.41 20.28 6.21
N VAL A 91 8.61 21.14 5.20
CA VAL A 91 7.51 21.69 4.37
C VAL A 91 6.82 20.59 3.58
N CYS A 92 7.55 19.67 2.94
CA CYS A 92 6.96 18.53 2.23
C CYS A 92 6.18 17.62 3.17
N ALA A 93 6.71 17.31 4.35
CA ALA A 93 6.02 16.51 5.35
C ALA A 93 4.73 17.17 5.84
N LEU A 94 4.78 18.47 6.11
CA LEU A 94 3.61 19.25 6.48
C LEU A 94 2.58 19.30 5.34
N ALA A 95 3.03 19.49 4.10
CA ALA A 95 2.15 19.48 2.93
C ALA A 95 1.46 18.12 2.74
N LEU A 96 2.19 17.01 2.91
CA LEU A 96 1.61 15.66 2.89
C LEU A 96 0.57 15.45 4.00
N PHE A 97 0.87 15.91 5.21
CA PHE A 97 -0.06 15.82 6.34
C PHE A 97 -1.34 16.64 6.10
N LEU A 98 -1.20 17.83 5.53
CA LEU A 98 -2.32 18.73 5.23
C LEU A 98 -3.03 18.40 3.92
N LEU A 99 -2.49 17.53 3.08
CA LEU A 99 -3.01 17.22 1.75
C LEU A 99 -4.48 16.83 1.73
N PRO A 100 -4.99 15.93 2.62
CA PRO A 100 -6.41 15.60 2.68
C PRO A 100 -7.28 16.82 2.97
N PHE A 101 -6.84 17.72 3.86
CA PHE A 101 -7.56 18.95 4.20
C PHE A 101 -7.57 19.96 3.03
N LEU A 102 -6.44 20.12 2.36
CA LEU A 102 -6.32 21.02 1.20
C LEU A 102 -7.17 20.54 0.02
N LEU A 103 -7.29 19.23 -0.15
CA LEU A 103 -8.09 18.62 -1.21
C LEU A 103 -9.56 18.42 -0.85
N SER A 104 -9.96 18.61 0.42
CA SER A 104 -11.33 18.35 0.91
C SER A 104 -12.45 19.10 0.17
N PRO A 105 -12.25 20.31 -0.42
CA PRO A 105 -13.27 20.94 -1.24
C PRO A 105 -13.59 20.16 -2.53
N PHE A 106 -12.63 19.39 -3.04
CA PHE A 106 -12.72 18.71 -4.33
C PHE A 106 -12.85 17.19 -4.21
N TYR A 107 -12.30 16.61 -3.13
CA TYR A 107 -12.24 15.16 -2.89
C TYR A 107 -12.67 14.82 -1.48
N ILE A 108 -13.24 13.62 -1.34
CA ILE A 108 -13.53 12.99 -0.05
C ILE A 108 -12.40 11.99 0.21
N TYR A 109 -11.78 12.05 1.38
CA TYR A 109 -10.67 11.18 1.75
C TYR A 109 -11.11 10.12 2.76
N GLY A 110 -10.71 8.86 2.54
CA GLY A 110 -10.83 7.79 3.53
C GLY A 110 -12.24 7.24 3.76
N GLU A 111 -13.20 7.48 2.85
CA GLU A 111 -14.52 6.84 2.95
C GLU A 111 -14.56 5.50 2.22
N THR A 112 -14.09 5.46 0.98
CA THR A 112 -14.03 4.26 0.15
C THR A 112 -12.94 4.41 -0.92
N PRO A 113 -12.15 3.36 -1.21
CA PRO A 113 -11.14 3.42 -2.26
C PRO A 113 -11.75 3.38 -3.65
N LEU A 114 -11.20 4.19 -4.54
CA LEU A 114 -11.55 4.27 -5.95
C LEU A 114 -10.48 3.55 -6.79
N VAL A 115 -10.90 2.72 -7.72
CA VAL A 115 -10.01 2.05 -8.69
C VAL A 115 -9.58 3.06 -9.75
N LEU A 116 -8.27 3.29 -9.87
CA LEU A 116 -7.71 4.19 -10.88
C LEU A 116 -7.43 3.48 -12.20
N ASP A 117 -6.87 2.28 -12.10
CA ASP A 117 -6.47 1.49 -13.26
C ASP A 117 -6.50 0.00 -12.94
N VAL A 118 -6.92 -0.78 -13.94
CA VAL A 118 -6.92 -2.24 -13.91
C VAL A 118 -6.15 -2.72 -15.15
N PRO A 119 -4.86 -3.07 -15.00
CA PRO A 119 -4.07 -3.60 -16.10
C PRO A 119 -4.73 -4.83 -16.74
N SER A 120 -4.60 -5.00 -18.04
CA SER A 120 -5.18 -6.14 -18.76
C SER A 120 -4.64 -7.52 -18.31
N VAL A 121 -3.45 -7.53 -17.71
CA VAL A 121 -2.84 -8.73 -17.09
C VAL A 121 -3.35 -8.97 -15.66
N SER A 122 -4.14 -8.07 -15.09
CA SER A 122 -4.70 -8.23 -13.74
C SER A 122 -5.73 -9.36 -13.74
N PRO A 123 -5.71 -10.24 -12.71
CA PRO A 123 -6.74 -11.26 -12.54
C PRO A 123 -8.13 -10.67 -12.28
N LEU A 124 -8.21 -9.37 -11.96
CA LEU A 124 -9.47 -8.62 -11.80
C LEU A 124 -9.94 -7.93 -13.10
N SER A 125 -9.17 -8.09 -14.19
CA SER A 125 -9.56 -7.61 -15.51
C SER A 125 -10.83 -8.34 -15.98
N GLY A 126 -11.88 -7.62 -16.24
CA GLY A 126 -13.20 -8.19 -16.55
C GLY A 126 -14.21 -8.16 -15.39
N TYR A 127 -13.78 -8.06 -14.15
CA TYR A 127 -14.64 -7.85 -12.98
C TYR A 127 -14.71 -6.37 -12.59
N LEU A 128 -13.56 -5.71 -12.51
CA LEU A 128 -13.45 -4.30 -12.16
C LEU A 128 -13.05 -3.45 -13.37
N SER A 129 -13.49 -2.22 -13.35
CA SER A 129 -13.16 -1.20 -14.35
C SER A 129 -12.58 0.05 -13.67
N PRO A 130 -11.81 0.88 -14.39
CA PRO A 130 -11.42 2.19 -13.86
C PRO A 130 -12.63 3.00 -13.42
N HIS A 131 -12.52 3.67 -12.29
CA HIS A 131 -13.55 4.45 -11.59
C HIS A 131 -14.62 3.61 -10.86
N ASP A 132 -14.41 2.31 -10.65
CA ASP A 132 -15.21 1.53 -9.72
C ASP A 132 -14.80 1.84 -8.27
N ILE A 133 -15.77 1.86 -7.37
CA ILE A 133 -15.59 2.16 -5.94
C ILE A 133 -15.72 0.84 -5.18
N ILE A 134 -14.71 0.46 -4.42
CA ILE A 134 -14.73 -0.76 -3.62
C ILE A 134 -15.29 -0.43 -2.23
N HIS A 135 -16.36 -1.12 -1.83
CA HIS A 135 -17.03 -0.89 -0.55
C HIS A 135 -16.59 -1.88 0.53
N SER A 136 -16.48 -3.17 0.17
CA SER A 136 -16.11 -4.20 1.13
C SER A 136 -15.40 -5.38 0.50
N LEU A 137 -14.62 -6.07 1.32
CA LEU A 137 -13.95 -7.34 1.03
C LEU A 137 -14.35 -8.33 2.11
N ASN A 138 -14.93 -9.48 1.74
CA ASN A 138 -15.47 -10.49 2.67
C ASN A 138 -16.34 -9.86 3.78
N ASN A 139 -17.21 -8.93 3.39
CA ASN A 139 -18.08 -8.17 4.30
C ASN A 139 -17.37 -7.16 5.24
N PHE A 140 -16.03 -7.09 5.23
CA PHE A 140 -15.28 -6.04 5.93
C PHE A 140 -15.30 -4.78 5.09
N ARG A 141 -15.81 -3.68 5.64
CA ARG A 141 -15.82 -2.39 4.96
C ARG A 141 -14.39 -1.87 4.78
N ILE A 142 -14.09 -1.32 3.61
CA ILE A 142 -12.79 -0.79 3.26
C ILE A 142 -12.90 0.73 3.12
N HIS A 143 -12.04 1.46 3.85
CA HIS A 143 -12.02 2.92 3.85
C HIS A 143 -10.87 3.49 3.00
N ASN A 144 -9.78 2.74 2.84
CA ASN A 144 -8.62 3.22 2.10
C ASN A 144 -7.83 2.07 1.46
N SER A 145 -6.89 2.42 0.59
CA SER A 145 -6.07 1.46 -0.14
C SER A 145 -5.11 0.64 0.75
N GLU A 146 -4.75 1.15 1.92
CA GLU A 146 -3.88 0.42 2.85
C GLU A 146 -4.67 -0.66 3.61
N GLU A 147 -5.90 -0.38 4.03
CA GLU A 147 -6.79 -1.38 4.63
C GLU A 147 -7.07 -2.55 3.67
N TRP A 148 -7.24 -2.25 2.36
CA TRP A 148 -7.36 -3.30 1.34
C TRP A 148 -6.19 -4.29 1.41
N LYS A 149 -4.96 -3.79 1.43
CA LYS A 149 -3.75 -4.62 1.49
C LYS A 149 -3.62 -5.35 2.83
N GLN A 150 -3.96 -4.70 3.94
CA GLN A 150 -3.91 -5.31 5.27
C GLN A 150 -4.87 -6.47 5.39
N ILE A 151 -6.14 -6.29 5.02
CA ILE A 151 -7.16 -7.35 5.07
C ILE A 151 -6.74 -8.54 4.20
N ILE A 152 -6.22 -8.29 2.99
CA ILE A 152 -5.75 -9.37 2.11
C ILE A 152 -4.55 -10.12 2.71
N ASN A 153 -3.59 -9.41 3.29
CA ASN A 153 -2.48 -10.05 3.97
C ASN A 153 -2.93 -10.93 5.14
N ASP A 154 -3.93 -10.48 5.89
CA ASP A 154 -4.47 -11.25 7.02
C ASP A 154 -5.27 -12.46 6.54
N LEU A 155 -6.08 -12.33 5.49
CA LEU A 155 -6.76 -13.45 4.83
C LEU A 155 -5.76 -14.49 4.31
N THR A 156 -4.67 -14.04 3.68
CA THR A 156 -3.63 -14.95 3.17
C THR A 156 -2.93 -15.71 4.31
N LYS A 157 -2.63 -15.04 5.44
CA LYS A 157 -2.06 -15.72 6.62
C LYS A 157 -3.00 -16.77 7.19
N GLN A 158 -4.30 -16.46 7.25
CA GLN A 158 -5.32 -17.41 7.70
C GLN A 158 -5.37 -18.64 6.79
N THR A 159 -5.38 -18.44 5.47
CA THR A 159 -5.37 -19.55 4.49
C THR A 159 -4.14 -20.45 4.66
N LEU A 160 -2.95 -19.85 4.87
CA LEU A 160 -1.71 -20.60 5.11
C LEU A 160 -1.71 -21.36 6.44
N SER A 161 -2.31 -20.82 7.51
CA SER A 161 -2.39 -21.49 8.80
C SER A 161 -3.33 -22.69 8.77
N HIS A 162 -4.42 -22.62 8.01
CA HIS A 162 -5.33 -23.76 7.79
C HIS A 162 -4.65 -24.91 7.05
N SER A 163 -3.81 -24.61 6.05
CA SER A 163 -3.10 -25.64 5.29
C SER A 163 -2.00 -26.36 6.08
N SER A 164 -1.47 -25.75 7.14
CA SER A 164 -0.40 -26.32 7.98
C SER A 164 -0.88 -27.20 9.14
N GLY A 165 -2.18 -27.44 9.31
CA GLY A 165 -2.74 -28.34 10.32
C GLY A 165 -2.56 -27.90 11.77
N LEU A 166 -2.10 -26.67 12.01
CA LEU A 166 -1.91 -26.09 13.33
C LEU A 166 -3.16 -25.30 13.75
N SER A 167 -4.27 -26.01 13.95
CA SER A 167 -5.47 -25.42 14.52
C SER A 167 -5.25 -25.15 16.00
N SER A 168 -4.72 -24.01 16.36
CA SER A 168 -4.82 -23.48 17.72
C SER A 168 -6.25 -22.97 17.91
N GLY A 169 -6.94 -23.64 18.81
CA GLY A 169 -8.32 -23.55 19.27
C GLY A 169 -8.93 -22.16 19.54
N LEU A 170 -9.02 -21.32 18.54
CA LEU A 170 -9.92 -20.18 18.55
C LEU A 170 -10.94 -20.44 17.44
N GLY A 171 -12.20 -20.70 17.83
CA GLY A 171 -13.29 -21.10 16.95
C GLY A 171 -13.46 -20.17 15.77
N THR A 172 -12.88 -20.52 14.63
CA THR A 172 -13.21 -19.88 13.36
C THR A 172 -14.62 -20.30 12.99
N LEU A 173 -15.54 -19.34 12.94
CA LEU A 173 -16.85 -19.52 12.34
C LEU A 173 -16.64 -19.98 10.89
N GLU A 174 -16.96 -21.23 10.60
CA GLU A 174 -17.04 -21.72 9.23
C GLU A 174 -18.29 -21.12 8.59
N GLU A 175 -18.09 -20.07 7.79
CA GLU A 175 -19.16 -19.42 7.04
C GLU A 175 -19.35 -20.11 5.68
N GLY A 176 -20.59 -20.47 5.37
CA GLY A 176 -21.00 -21.06 4.12
C GLY A 176 -22.19 -20.33 3.50
N TYR A 177 -22.79 -20.95 2.49
CA TYR A 177 -23.94 -20.42 1.76
C TYR A 177 -25.06 -21.44 1.73
N CYS A 178 -26.32 -21.00 1.93
CA CYS A 178 -27.50 -21.83 1.79
C CYS A 178 -27.81 -22.05 0.32
N ILE A 179 -27.42 -23.20 -0.23
CA ILE A 179 -27.58 -23.55 -1.63
C ILE A 179 -28.84 -24.42 -1.79
N PRO A 180 -29.80 -24.04 -2.68
CA PRO A 180 -30.97 -24.86 -2.98
C PRO A 180 -30.60 -26.23 -3.54
N HIS A 181 -31.32 -27.28 -3.15
CA HIS A 181 -31.08 -28.65 -3.62
C HIS A 181 -31.17 -28.78 -5.14
N SER A 182 -32.03 -27.99 -5.80
CA SER A 182 -32.13 -27.98 -7.26
C SER A 182 -30.82 -27.58 -7.94
N LEU A 183 -30.09 -26.59 -7.39
CA LEU A 183 -28.78 -26.18 -7.91
C LEU A 183 -27.69 -27.21 -7.63
N ILE A 184 -27.82 -27.96 -6.53
CA ILE A 184 -26.90 -29.05 -6.17
C ILE A 184 -27.08 -30.24 -7.13
N GLU A 185 -28.33 -30.60 -7.46
CA GLU A 185 -28.64 -31.66 -8.40
C GLU A 185 -28.21 -31.37 -9.84
N GLU A 186 -28.27 -30.11 -10.27
CA GLU A 186 -27.77 -29.67 -11.59
C GLU A 186 -26.26 -29.54 -11.65
N SER A 187 -25.57 -29.56 -10.51
CA SER A 187 -24.12 -29.37 -10.43
C SER A 187 -23.36 -30.59 -10.95
N THR A 188 -22.20 -30.35 -11.56
CA THR A 188 -21.28 -31.43 -11.93
C THR A 188 -20.61 -31.99 -10.66
N LEU A 189 -20.82 -33.27 -10.39
CA LEU A 189 -20.09 -34.01 -9.36
C LEU A 189 -18.66 -34.28 -9.83
N THR A 190 -17.68 -33.89 -9.04
CA THR A 190 -16.29 -34.29 -9.27
C THR A 190 -15.82 -35.23 -8.18
N HIS A 191 -15.05 -36.24 -8.57
CA HIS A 191 -14.40 -37.14 -7.63
C HIS A 191 -13.07 -36.56 -7.16
N PHE A 192 -12.76 -36.74 -5.87
CA PHE A 192 -11.41 -36.52 -5.36
C PHE A 192 -10.47 -37.59 -5.93
N GLU A 193 -9.58 -37.21 -6.81
CA GLU A 193 -8.44 -38.04 -7.21
C GLU A 193 -7.17 -37.45 -6.61
N GLY A 194 -6.67 -38.06 -5.54
CA GLY A 194 -5.38 -37.71 -4.96
C GLY A 194 -5.22 -36.28 -4.45
N ASN A 195 -6.04 -35.83 -3.49
CA ASN A 195 -5.93 -34.51 -2.83
C ASN A 195 -6.15 -33.26 -3.72
N GLN A 196 -6.61 -33.39 -4.95
CA GLN A 196 -6.97 -32.27 -5.82
C GLN A 196 -8.38 -32.42 -6.37
N THR A 197 -9.19 -31.38 -6.18
CA THR A 197 -10.52 -31.25 -6.78
C THR A 197 -10.39 -30.54 -8.13
N TYR A 198 -10.88 -31.16 -9.17
CA TYR A 198 -10.91 -30.56 -10.51
C TYR A 198 -12.33 -30.11 -10.84
N CYS A 199 -12.61 -28.80 -10.66
CA CYS A 199 -13.75 -28.17 -11.32
C CYS A 199 -13.32 -27.55 -12.65
N PRO A 200 -14.23 -27.41 -13.65
CA PRO A 200 -13.98 -26.57 -14.81
C PRO A 200 -13.54 -25.16 -14.41
N SER A 201 -12.76 -24.48 -15.26
CA SER A 201 -12.10 -23.20 -14.96
C SER A 201 -13.01 -22.09 -14.45
N ASP A 202 -14.30 -22.18 -14.77
CA ASP A 202 -15.29 -21.15 -14.40
C ASP A 202 -16.12 -21.51 -13.16
N LEU A 203 -15.91 -22.72 -12.60
CA LEU A 203 -16.63 -23.21 -11.44
C LEU A 203 -15.71 -23.42 -10.24
N THR A 204 -16.29 -23.24 -9.04
CA THR A 204 -15.59 -23.44 -7.76
C THR A 204 -16.17 -24.63 -7.05
N ALA A 205 -15.31 -25.39 -6.36
CA ALA A 205 -15.68 -26.57 -5.60
C ALA A 205 -16.31 -26.16 -4.26
N PHE A 206 -17.45 -26.79 -3.91
CA PHE A 206 -18.14 -26.62 -2.65
C PHE A 206 -18.37 -27.97 -1.98
N THR A 207 -18.23 -28.02 -0.65
CA THR A 207 -18.50 -29.19 0.19
C THR A 207 -19.62 -28.89 1.18
N PRO A 208 -20.43 -29.88 1.58
CA PRO A 208 -21.41 -29.71 2.65
C PRO A 208 -20.72 -29.31 3.96
N ALA A 209 -21.22 -28.28 4.63
CA ALA A 209 -20.77 -27.93 5.98
C ALA A 209 -21.24 -28.95 6.99
N SER A 210 -20.32 -29.49 7.81
CA SER A 210 -20.66 -30.43 8.90
C SER A 210 -21.22 -29.64 10.10
N CYS A 211 -22.45 -29.14 9.99
CA CYS A 211 -23.15 -28.48 11.09
C CYS A 211 -23.73 -29.51 12.04
N LEU A 212 -23.35 -29.48 13.32
CA LEU A 212 -23.98 -30.31 14.37
C LEU A 212 -25.43 -29.84 14.59
N VAL A 213 -26.40 -30.61 14.12
CA VAL A 213 -27.80 -30.36 14.42
C VAL A 213 -28.06 -30.87 15.85
N VAL A 214 -28.19 -29.95 16.81
CA VAL A 214 -28.67 -30.30 18.16
C VAL A 214 -30.20 -30.44 18.08
N SER A 215 -30.68 -31.63 17.80
CA SER A 215 -32.10 -31.97 18.03
C SER A 215 -32.37 -31.88 19.52
N GLY A 216 -33.36 -31.07 19.90
CA GLY A 216 -33.73 -30.87 21.29
C GLY A 216 -34.20 -32.18 21.98
N ALA A 217 -33.96 -32.22 23.30
CA ALA A 217 -34.42 -33.15 24.33
C ALA A 217 -33.79 -34.57 24.33
N ASP A 218 -32.91 -34.78 25.32
CA ASP A 218 -32.69 -36.04 26.03
C ASP A 218 -32.26 -37.29 25.26
N ASP A 219 -31.26 -37.21 24.37
CA ASP A 219 -30.42 -38.40 24.15
C ASP A 219 -29.09 -37.95 23.49
N VAL A 220 -28.04 -37.93 24.31
CA VAL A 220 -26.66 -37.81 23.83
C VAL A 220 -26.24 -39.18 23.32
N SER A 221 -26.66 -39.55 22.12
CA SER A 221 -26.06 -40.67 21.40
C SER A 221 -24.72 -40.21 20.83
N TYR A 222 -23.64 -40.55 21.53
CA TYR A 222 -22.32 -40.63 20.97
C TYR A 222 -22.34 -41.63 19.80
N MET A 223 -22.56 -41.16 18.58
CA MET A 223 -22.25 -41.98 17.42
C MET A 223 -20.74 -42.13 17.37
N ASN A 224 -20.27 -43.28 17.80
CA ASN A 224 -18.89 -43.74 17.73
C ASN A 224 -18.34 -43.52 16.34
N LYS A 225 -17.33 -42.66 16.28
CA LYS A 225 -16.46 -42.39 15.10
C LYS A 225 -15.54 -43.59 14.88
N GLN A 226 -16.11 -44.80 14.79
CA GLN A 226 -15.35 -46.04 14.62
C GLN A 226 -16.11 -47.07 13.80
N GLN A 227 -16.61 -46.67 12.63
CA GLN A 227 -16.93 -47.63 11.56
C GLN A 227 -16.90 -46.94 10.20
N SER A 228 -16.05 -47.48 9.34
CA SER A 228 -15.85 -47.19 7.92
C SER A 228 -14.95 -45.99 7.57
N ALA A 229 -13.64 -46.24 7.67
CA ALA A 229 -12.61 -45.45 6.95
C ALA A 229 -12.62 -45.74 5.41
N ASP A 230 -13.70 -46.29 4.85
CA ASP A 230 -13.76 -46.74 3.47
C ASP A 230 -15.05 -46.36 2.74
N SER A 231 -15.58 -45.14 2.91
CA SER A 231 -16.55 -44.56 1.94
C SER A 231 -17.15 -43.20 2.34
N ALA A 232 -16.47 -42.36 3.05
CA ALA A 232 -16.85 -40.96 3.11
C ALA A 232 -16.27 -40.25 1.87
N GLN A 233 -16.80 -40.61 0.70
CA GLN A 233 -16.61 -39.83 -0.52
C GLN A 233 -17.34 -38.51 -0.29
N GLU A 234 -16.60 -37.46 0.14
CA GLU A 234 -17.16 -36.12 0.28
C GLU A 234 -17.62 -35.71 -1.12
N ASN A 235 -18.93 -35.59 -1.31
CA ASN A 235 -19.52 -35.14 -2.54
C ASN A 235 -19.13 -33.65 -2.74
N VAL A 236 -18.22 -33.39 -3.66
CA VAL A 236 -17.81 -32.06 -4.05
C VAL A 236 -18.65 -31.63 -5.24
N HIS A 237 -19.29 -30.49 -5.10
CA HIS A 237 -20.13 -29.89 -6.14
C HIS A 237 -19.44 -28.69 -6.76
N CYS A 238 -19.36 -28.64 -8.07
CA CYS A 238 -18.80 -27.50 -8.81
C CYS A 238 -19.92 -26.52 -9.14
N LEU A 239 -19.86 -25.33 -8.57
CA LEU A 239 -20.88 -24.29 -8.69
C LEU A 239 -20.24 -22.94 -9.09
N ASP A 240 -21.02 -22.07 -9.73
CA ASP A 240 -20.59 -20.72 -10.04
C ASP A 240 -20.56 -19.87 -8.76
N ALA A 241 -19.36 -19.49 -8.33
CA ALA A 241 -19.13 -18.69 -7.14
C ALA A 241 -19.90 -17.35 -7.15
N ASN A 242 -20.02 -16.71 -8.33
CA ASN A 242 -20.72 -15.44 -8.47
C ASN A 242 -22.26 -15.55 -8.31
N ASN A 243 -22.81 -16.73 -8.53
CA ASN A 243 -24.22 -17.00 -8.27
C ASN A 243 -24.43 -17.39 -6.80
N VAL A 244 -23.50 -18.18 -6.24
CA VAL A 244 -23.56 -18.64 -4.84
C VAL A 244 -23.45 -17.47 -3.86
N VAL A 245 -22.58 -16.48 -4.11
CA VAL A 245 -22.39 -15.33 -3.20
C VAL A 245 -23.64 -14.45 -3.04
N LYS A 246 -24.58 -14.53 -3.96
CA LYS A 246 -25.88 -13.82 -3.90
C LYS A 246 -26.90 -14.51 -2.98
N LEU A 247 -26.61 -15.76 -2.59
CA LEU A 247 -27.48 -16.55 -1.70
C LEU A 247 -27.26 -16.17 -0.24
N ARG A 248 -28.16 -16.64 0.62
CA ARG A 248 -28.10 -16.38 2.05
C ARG A 248 -26.91 -17.12 2.67
N ARG A 249 -26.17 -16.44 3.56
CA ARG A 249 -25.06 -17.05 4.31
C ARG A 249 -25.58 -17.95 5.42
N CYS A 250 -24.86 -19.01 5.72
CA CYS A 250 -25.01 -19.86 6.86
C CYS A 250 -23.70 -19.90 7.68
N ALA A 251 -23.82 -20.07 9.00
CA ALA A 251 -22.69 -20.21 9.89
C ALA A 251 -22.92 -21.42 10.81
N CYS A 252 -21.90 -22.27 10.96
CA CYS A 252 -21.92 -23.41 11.87
C CYS A 252 -21.15 -23.04 13.13
N ASN A 253 -21.85 -22.89 14.27
CA ASN A 253 -21.22 -22.63 15.56
C ASN A 253 -20.90 -23.96 16.25
N HIS A 254 -19.62 -24.18 16.56
CA HIS A 254 -19.14 -25.32 17.37
C HIS A 254 -19.25 -25.10 18.89
N GLU A 255 -19.57 -23.89 19.37
CA GLU A 255 -19.68 -23.59 20.81
C GLU A 255 -21.10 -23.19 21.22
N LYS A 256 -21.59 -23.88 22.27
CA LYS A 256 -22.82 -23.53 22.95
C LYS A 256 -22.62 -22.26 23.76
N THR A 257 -22.98 -21.10 23.23
CA THR A 257 -23.29 -19.92 24.05
C THR A 257 -24.79 -19.63 23.94
N PRO A 258 -25.54 -19.73 25.04
CA PRO A 258 -26.96 -19.38 25.05
C PRO A 258 -27.06 -17.88 25.27
N GLN A 259 -26.99 -17.09 24.24
CA GLN A 259 -27.56 -15.72 24.15
C GLN A 259 -27.08 -14.99 22.90
N ASN A 260 -28.05 -14.74 22.01
CA ASN A 260 -28.04 -13.65 21.00
C ASN A 260 -26.95 -13.66 19.91
N GLN A 261 -26.91 -14.71 19.07
CA GLN A 261 -26.55 -14.49 17.65
C GLN A 261 -27.29 -15.53 16.81
N SER A 262 -28.22 -15.06 15.98
CA SER A 262 -28.96 -15.87 15.02
C SER A 262 -28.02 -16.34 13.91
N GLY A 263 -27.34 -17.47 14.10
CA GLY A 263 -26.77 -18.23 13.01
C GLY A 263 -27.93 -18.61 12.08
N SER A 264 -27.90 -18.11 10.85
CA SER A 264 -28.95 -18.37 9.87
C SER A 264 -28.91 -19.85 9.50
N ILE A 265 -29.85 -20.64 10.01
CA ILE A 265 -30.06 -22.03 9.61
C ILE A 265 -30.69 -22.02 8.21
N CYS A 266 -30.17 -22.82 7.27
CA CYS A 266 -30.77 -22.99 5.94
C CYS A 266 -32.15 -23.64 6.03
N SER A 267 -32.99 -23.36 5.05
CA SER A 267 -34.34 -23.99 4.96
C SER A 267 -34.21 -25.49 4.64
N GLN A 268 -35.28 -26.27 4.84
CA GLN A 268 -35.26 -27.71 4.55
C GLN A 268 -34.97 -28.09 3.10
N VAL A 269 -35.16 -27.12 2.16
CA VAL A 269 -34.87 -27.31 0.74
C VAL A 269 -33.49 -26.78 0.32
N GLU A 270 -32.68 -26.34 1.28
CA GLU A 270 -31.34 -25.80 1.09
C GLU A 270 -30.33 -26.56 1.94
N SER A 271 -29.11 -26.65 1.45
CA SER A 271 -27.96 -27.17 2.21
C SER A 271 -26.92 -26.08 2.44
N CYS A 272 -26.34 -26.04 3.65
CA CYS A 272 -25.21 -25.15 3.91
C CYS A 272 -23.95 -25.75 3.29
N MET A 273 -23.37 -25.05 2.34
CA MET A 273 -22.16 -25.50 1.65
C MET A 273 -21.06 -24.46 1.75
N MET A 274 -19.83 -24.93 1.87
CA MET A 274 -18.62 -24.09 2.01
C MET A 274 -17.72 -24.24 0.79
N PRO A 275 -17.06 -23.14 0.35
CA PRO A 275 -16.08 -23.23 -0.71
C PRO A 275 -14.86 -24.02 -0.25
N VAL A 276 -14.38 -24.93 -1.09
CA VAL A 276 -13.15 -25.69 -0.85
C VAL A 276 -11.95 -24.79 -1.15
N GLN A 277 -11.15 -24.52 -0.12
CA GLN A 277 -9.93 -23.75 -0.27
C GLN A 277 -8.76 -24.68 -0.61
N LEU A 278 -8.20 -24.52 -1.81
CA LEU A 278 -6.98 -25.22 -2.22
C LEU A 278 -5.75 -24.48 -1.66
N SER A 279 -4.69 -25.25 -1.37
CA SER A 279 -3.42 -24.66 -0.90
C SER A 279 -2.93 -23.59 -1.87
N GLY A 280 -2.73 -22.34 -1.36
CA GLY A 280 -2.28 -21.19 -2.14
C GLY A 280 -3.38 -20.44 -2.88
N GLN A 281 -4.64 -20.87 -2.82
CA GLN A 281 -5.79 -20.16 -3.34
C GLN A 281 -6.64 -19.63 -2.19
N GLY A 282 -6.95 -18.34 -2.24
CA GLY A 282 -7.84 -17.70 -1.28
C GLY A 282 -9.18 -17.33 -1.93
N TRP A 283 -10.19 -17.16 -1.06
CA TRP A 283 -11.53 -16.70 -1.42
C TRP A 283 -11.68 -15.23 -1.05
N ALA A 284 -12.11 -14.40 -2.01
CA ALA A 284 -12.35 -12.99 -1.78
C ALA A 284 -13.67 -12.55 -2.42
N GLU A 285 -14.63 -12.15 -1.58
CA GLU A 285 -15.86 -11.49 -2.02
C GLU A 285 -15.64 -9.99 -2.08
N ILE A 286 -15.77 -9.41 -3.25
CA ILE A 286 -15.55 -7.99 -3.47
C ILE A 286 -16.89 -7.34 -3.83
N THR A 287 -17.33 -6.40 -2.97
CA THR A 287 -18.50 -5.58 -3.24
C THR A 287 -18.07 -4.20 -3.72
N TYR A 288 -18.58 -3.80 -4.86
CA TYR A 288 -18.22 -2.55 -5.52
C TYR A 288 -19.43 -1.84 -6.13
N SER A 289 -19.27 -0.58 -6.45
CA SER A 289 -20.24 0.20 -7.23
C SER A 289 -19.54 1.05 -8.28
N ARG A 290 -20.28 1.45 -9.32
CA ARG A 290 -19.75 2.37 -10.33
C ARG A 290 -19.89 3.82 -9.87
N LEU A 291 -18.87 4.64 -10.13
CA LEU A 291 -18.89 6.08 -9.79
C LEU A 291 -20.13 6.81 -10.33
N LYS A 292 -20.63 6.41 -11.50
CA LYS A 292 -21.87 6.97 -12.10
C LYS A 292 -23.12 6.78 -11.24
N CYS A 293 -23.14 5.81 -10.35
CA CYS A 293 -24.24 5.59 -9.42
C CYS A 293 -24.29 6.64 -8.31
N LEU A 294 -23.12 7.13 -7.89
CA LEU A 294 -23.02 8.14 -6.83
C LEU A 294 -23.57 9.51 -7.29
N SER A 295 -23.41 9.85 -8.56
CA SER A 295 -23.92 11.13 -9.11
C SER A 295 -25.44 11.19 -9.29
N ARG A 296 -26.13 10.05 -9.31
CA ARG A 296 -27.58 9.99 -9.39
C ARG A 296 -28.29 10.30 -8.08
N ASP A 297 -27.63 10.02 -6.95
CA ASP A 297 -28.18 10.27 -5.62
C ASP A 297 -28.05 11.75 -5.21
N THR A 298 -27.18 12.52 -5.84
CA THR A 298 -26.98 13.96 -5.56
C THR A 298 -27.92 14.89 -6.37
N GLU A 299 -28.52 14.42 -7.46
CA GLU A 299 -29.45 15.24 -8.27
C GLU A 299 -30.89 15.25 -7.75
N SER A 300 -31.27 14.36 -6.82
CA SER A 300 -32.61 14.36 -6.22
C SER A 300 -32.60 15.08 -4.86
N LEU A 301 -32.45 16.41 -4.88
CA LEU A 301 -32.53 17.27 -3.68
C LEU A 301 -33.99 17.58 -3.28
N TYR A 302 -34.96 16.76 -3.69
CA TYR A 302 -36.32 16.80 -3.17
C TYR A 302 -36.70 15.40 -2.68
N PRO A 303 -36.91 15.20 -1.38
CA PRO A 303 -37.42 13.94 -0.85
C PRO A 303 -38.90 13.80 -1.20
N ASP A 304 -39.18 12.91 -2.16
CA ASP A 304 -40.55 12.39 -2.36
C ASP A 304 -40.76 11.34 -1.24
N GLU A 305 -41.57 11.70 -0.25
CA GLU A 305 -41.93 10.83 0.88
C GLU A 305 -42.75 9.63 0.32
N GLY A 306 -42.11 8.47 0.20
CA GLY A 306 -42.90 7.27 -0.09
C GLY A 306 -42.14 5.99 -0.46
N ASN A 307 -40.85 5.97 -0.78
CA ASN A 307 -40.22 4.70 -1.17
C ASN A 307 -38.69 4.71 -1.03
N SER A 308 -38.17 4.84 0.21
CA SER A 308 -36.74 5.02 0.47
C SER A 308 -35.94 3.73 0.61
N SER A 309 -36.50 2.53 0.41
CA SER A 309 -35.79 1.26 0.69
C SER A 309 -35.25 0.48 -0.51
N SER A 310 -35.49 0.91 -1.75
CA SER A 310 -35.11 0.12 -2.94
C SER A 310 -34.15 0.80 -3.93
N ARG A 311 -33.81 2.09 -3.77
CA ARG A 311 -32.98 2.82 -4.75
C ARG A 311 -31.47 2.60 -4.65
N GLY A 312 -30.93 2.31 -3.47
CA GLY A 312 -29.47 2.10 -3.28
C GLY A 312 -28.98 0.68 -3.64
N LYS A 313 -29.86 -0.31 -3.61
CA LYS A 313 -29.49 -1.73 -3.81
C LYS A 313 -29.14 -2.10 -5.26
N GLY A 314 -29.57 -1.34 -6.26
CA GLY A 314 -29.33 -1.65 -7.67
C GLY A 314 -27.95 -1.29 -8.21
N CYS A 315 -27.17 -0.50 -7.47
CA CYS A 315 -25.85 -0.06 -7.88
C CYS A 315 -24.70 -0.86 -7.24
N LEU A 316 -24.93 -1.52 -6.10
CA LEU A 316 -23.96 -2.41 -5.49
C LEU A 316 -23.93 -3.74 -6.25
N GLN A 317 -22.73 -4.14 -6.65
CA GLN A 317 -22.45 -5.42 -7.29
C GLN A 317 -21.41 -6.16 -6.45
N THR A 318 -21.57 -7.49 -6.36
CA THR A 318 -20.62 -8.36 -5.67
C THR A 318 -20.15 -9.44 -6.63
N PHE A 319 -18.87 -9.67 -6.67
CA PHE A 319 -18.26 -10.82 -7.35
C PHE A 319 -17.28 -11.52 -6.44
N VAL A 320 -16.93 -12.74 -6.79
CA VAL A 320 -15.98 -13.57 -6.07
C VAL A 320 -14.73 -13.75 -6.90
N PHE A 321 -13.60 -13.55 -6.27
CA PHE A 321 -12.29 -13.93 -6.80
C PHE A 321 -11.76 -15.13 -6.05
N VAL A 322 -11.32 -16.16 -6.79
CA VAL A 322 -10.67 -17.35 -6.27
C VAL A 322 -9.28 -17.45 -6.89
N GLY A 323 -8.23 -17.41 -6.08
CA GLY A 323 -6.85 -17.45 -6.57
C GLY A 323 -5.84 -16.87 -5.58
N ASP A 324 -4.69 -16.43 -6.10
CA ASP A 324 -3.67 -15.77 -5.30
C ASP A 324 -4.09 -14.35 -4.91
N LEU A 325 -4.48 -14.19 -3.64
CA LEU A 325 -4.96 -12.91 -3.10
C LEU A 325 -3.87 -11.81 -3.09
N ILE A 326 -2.61 -12.18 -2.89
CA ILE A 326 -1.51 -11.22 -2.86
C ILE A 326 -1.30 -10.64 -4.26
N SER A 327 -1.20 -11.50 -5.26
CA SER A 327 -1.09 -11.08 -6.67
C SER A 327 -2.29 -10.22 -7.09
N MET A 328 -3.51 -10.61 -6.69
CA MET A 328 -4.73 -9.84 -6.91
C MET A 328 -4.61 -8.44 -6.31
N SER A 329 -4.16 -8.32 -5.04
CA SER A 329 -4.11 -7.04 -4.34
C SER A 329 -3.15 -6.03 -4.97
N HIS A 330 -2.06 -6.53 -5.52
CA HIS A 330 -1.04 -5.71 -6.17
C HIS A 330 -1.32 -5.41 -7.64
N SER A 331 -2.29 -6.09 -8.23
CA SER A 331 -2.58 -5.99 -9.67
C SER A 331 -3.40 -4.76 -10.05
N ILE A 332 -4.04 -4.08 -9.09
CA ILE A 332 -4.86 -2.89 -9.30
C ILE A 332 -4.28 -1.66 -8.62
N HIS A 333 -4.47 -0.52 -9.28
CA HIS A 333 -4.09 0.78 -8.70
C HIS A 333 -5.33 1.47 -8.14
N MET A 334 -5.28 1.81 -6.85
CA MET A 334 -6.38 2.46 -6.14
C MET A 334 -5.94 3.78 -5.52
N THR A 335 -6.92 4.64 -5.25
CA THR A 335 -6.75 5.88 -4.49
C THR A 335 -7.75 5.95 -3.35
N SER A 336 -7.34 6.57 -2.25
CA SER A 336 -8.24 6.87 -1.11
C SER A 336 -9.01 8.19 -1.28
N TYR A 337 -8.84 8.86 -2.42
CA TYR A 337 -9.50 10.13 -2.75
C TYR A 337 -10.65 9.91 -3.72
N LEU A 338 -11.86 10.12 -3.25
CA LEU A 338 -13.08 10.05 -4.06
C LEU A 338 -13.46 11.46 -4.54
N PRO A 339 -13.58 11.73 -5.85
CA PRO A 339 -13.93 13.04 -6.35
C PRO A 339 -15.38 13.40 -5.99
N ARG A 340 -15.62 14.63 -5.52
CA ARG A 340 -16.99 15.14 -5.23
C ARG A 340 -17.80 15.40 -6.50
N SER A 341 -17.15 15.55 -7.64
CA SER A 341 -17.76 15.74 -8.94
C SER A 341 -17.00 14.97 -10.01
N ILE A 342 -17.72 14.47 -11.02
CA ILE A 342 -17.14 13.77 -12.17
C ILE A 342 -16.16 14.63 -13.01
N HIS A 343 -16.19 15.95 -12.81
CA HIS A 343 -15.27 16.86 -13.49
C HIS A 343 -13.86 16.88 -12.92
N PHE A 344 -13.66 16.38 -11.68
CA PHE A 344 -12.36 16.35 -11.06
C PHE A 344 -11.58 15.08 -11.45
N ALA A 345 -10.37 15.29 -11.93
CA ALA A 345 -9.52 14.19 -12.37
C ALA A 345 -9.06 13.33 -11.19
N THR A 346 -9.42 12.05 -11.20
CA THR A 346 -9.18 11.07 -10.13
C THR A 346 -7.69 10.82 -9.84
N TRP A 347 -6.81 11.10 -10.80
CA TRP A 347 -5.38 10.86 -10.70
C TRP A 347 -4.57 11.99 -10.02
N ILE A 348 -5.14 13.21 -9.90
CA ILE A 348 -4.44 14.40 -9.36
C ILE A 348 -3.94 14.18 -7.93
N PRO A 349 -4.75 13.74 -6.95
CA PRO A 349 -4.28 13.56 -5.59
C PRO A 349 -3.10 12.61 -5.50
N ASN A 350 -3.17 11.47 -6.16
CA ASN A 350 -2.09 10.46 -6.13
C ASN A 350 -0.80 10.96 -6.79
N LYS A 351 -0.88 11.73 -7.86
CA LYS A 351 0.32 12.32 -8.47
C LYS A 351 0.95 13.36 -7.57
N LEU A 352 0.14 14.20 -6.92
CA LEU A 352 0.62 15.21 -5.99
C LEU A 352 1.28 14.57 -4.77
N GLU A 353 0.66 13.56 -4.20
CA GLU A 353 1.22 12.77 -3.09
C GLU A 353 2.57 12.14 -3.48
N LYS A 354 2.66 11.51 -4.67
CA LYS A 354 3.91 10.93 -5.17
C LYS A 354 5.02 11.97 -5.36
N ILE A 355 4.70 13.15 -5.92
CA ILE A 355 5.68 14.23 -6.10
C ILE A 355 6.20 14.70 -4.75
N LEU A 356 5.31 15.00 -3.79
CA LEU A 356 5.69 15.47 -2.47
C LEU A 356 6.51 14.42 -1.70
N THR A 357 6.11 13.15 -1.78
CA THR A 357 6.85 12.04 -1.17
C THR A 357 8.22 11.87 -1.78
N CYS A 358 8.36 11.92 -3.11
CA CYS A 358 9.65 11.87 -3.78
C CYS A 358 10.51 13.08 -3.41
N ALA A 359 9.93 14.29 -3.39
CA ALA A 359 10.65 15.51 -3.02
C ALA A 359 11.17 15.45 -1.58
N PHE A 360 10.36 14.96 -0.64
CA PHE A 360 10.77 14.72 0.74
C PHE A 360 11.96 13.77 0.83
N HIS A 361 11.88 12.57 0.23
CA HIS A 361 12.95 11.58 0.32
C HIS A 361 14.24 12.04 -0.38
N VAL A 362 14.13 12.64 -1.55
CA VAL A 362 15.31 13.13 -2.29
C VAL A 362 15.96 14.28 -1.55
N SER A 363 15.18 15.23 -1.01
CA SER A 363 15.74 16.37 -0.27
C SER A 363 16.38 15.94 1.04
N LEU A 364 15.76 14.97 1.75
CA LEU A 364 16.37 14.37 2.94
C LEU A 364 17.70 13.70 2.60
N LEU A 365 17.75 12.97 1.48
CA LEU A 365 18.96 12.34 1.01
C LEU A 365 20.06 13.36 0.68
N VAL A 366 19.73 14.42 -0.05
CA VAL A 366 20.67 15.49 -0.40
C VAL A 366 21.19 16.17 0.87
N ALA A 367 20.32 16.46 1.85
CA ALA A 367 20.73 17.04 3.13
C ALA A 367 21.70 16.11 3.89
N LEU A 368 21.36 14.81 4.00
CA LEU A 368 22.21 13.85 4.70
C LEU A 368 23.56 13.64 4.02
N LEU A 369 23.59 13.50 2.69
CA LEU A 369 24.83 13.31 1.96
C LEU A 369 25.75 14.53 2.10
N ASN A 370 25.21 15.75 1.94
CA ASN A 370 26.00 16.97 2.08
C ASN A 370 26.40 17.29 3.52
N SER A 371 25.82 16.64 4.53
CA SER A 371 26.27 16.75 5.93
C SER A 371 27.43 15.81 6.28
N LEU A 372 27.71 14.80 5.44
CA LEU A 372 28.77 13.84 5.70
C LEU A 372 30.16 14.44 5.43
N PRO A 373 31.18 14.10 6.24
CA PRO A 373 32.56 14.51 6.01
C PRO A 373 33.17 13.68 4.85
N VAL A 374 32.77 14.01 3.63
CA VAL A 374 33.20 13.36 2.39
C VAL A 374 33.77 14.42 1.47
N TYR A 375 34.84 14.09 0.74
CA TYR A 375 35.44 15.03 -0.23
C TYR A 375 34.43 15.50 -1.26
N TYR A 376 34.52 16.78 -1.61
CA TYR A 376 33.67 17.48 -2.59
C TYR A 376 32.22 17.67 -2.19
N LEU A 377 31.84 17.40 -0.95
CA LEU A 377 30.53 17.71 -0.37
C LEU A 377 30.67 18.84 0.65
N ASP A 378 29.56 19.50 1.00
CA ASP A 378 29.57 20.60 1.99
C ASP A 378 30.14 20.19 3.33
N GLY A 379 29.94 18.91 3.72
CA GLY A 379 30.46 18.35 4.95
C GLY A 379 31.97 18.47 5.12
N GLU A 380 32.74 18.53 4.03
CA GLU A 380 34.17 18.88 4.04
C GLU A 380 34.38 20.30 4.57
N SER A 381 33.72 21.28 3.94
CA SER A 381 33.84 22.70 4.31
C SER A 381 33.26 22.99 5.70
N ILE A 382 32.16 22.32 6.05
CA ILE A 382 31.53 22.41 7.39
C ILE A 382 32.51 21.90 8.45
N LEU A 383 33.12 20.74 8.25
CA LEU A 383 34.08 20.15 9.20
C LEU A 383 35.32 21.04 9.31
N GLU A 384 35.84 21.54 8.21
CA GLU A 384 37.01 22.44 8.22
C GLU A 384 36.71 23.72 8.99
N ALA A 385 35.57 24.38 8.69
CA ALA A 385 35.16 25.60 9.40
C ALA A 385 34.92 25.35 10.89
N ALA A 386 34.29 24.21 11.25
CA ALA A 386 34.07 23.80 12.63
C ALA A 386 35.40 23.58 13.37
N LEU A 387 36.35 22.83 12.79
CA LEU A 387 37.65 22.59 13.37
C LEU A 387 38.46 23.91 13.53
N ASN A 388 38.29 24.84 12.60
CA ASN A 388 38.90 26.15 12.65
C ASN A 388 38.33 27.04 13.77
N SER A 389 37.15 26.74 14.27
CA SER A 389 36.55 27.48 15.39
C SER A 389 37.14 27.14 16.77
N PHE A 390 37.89 26.03 16.89
CA PHE A 390 38.56 25.61 18.12
C PHE A 390 40.00 26.13 18.17
N ASP A 391 40.22 27.22 18.90
CA ASP A 391 41.55 27.84 19.04
C ASP A 391 42.54 26.97 19.87
N SER A 392 42.02 26.05 20.66
CA SER A 392 42.84 25.15 21.51
C SER A 392 43.57 24.05 20.75
N ILE A 393 43.23 23.80 19.48
CA ILE A 393 43.80 22.71 18.68
C ILE A 393 44.95 23.25 17.80
N SER A 394 46.14 22.56 17.86
CA SER A 394 47.25 22.96 17.00
C SER A 394 46.91 22.81 15.52
N SER A 395 47.46 23.69 14.65
CA SER A 395 47.19 23.65 13.20
C SER A 395 47.52 22.27 12.59
N ARG A 396 48.59 21.63 13.04
CA ARG A 396 49.03 20.30 12.58
C ARG A 396 48.01 19.19 12.96
N THR A 397 47.52 19.20 14.19
CA THR A 397 46.51 18.24 14.68
C THR A 397 45.18 18.46 13.93
N ARG A 398 44.77 19.70 13.70
CA ARG A 398 43.56 20.05 12.99
C ARG A 398 43.56 19.48 11.56
N GLN A 399 44.63 19.68 10.81
CA GLN A 399 44.76 19.13 9.45
C GLN A 399 44.80 17.59 9.45
N LEU A 400 45.41 16.96 10.44
CA LEU A 400 45.44 15.51 10.55
C LEU A 400 44.03 14.96 10.81
N VAL A 401 43.27 15.55 11.74
CA VAL A 401 41.89 15.17 12.06
C VAL A 401 41.00 15.36 10.84
N LEU A 402 41.09 16.52 10.16
CA LEU A 402 40.32 16.80 8.96
C LEU A 402 40.53 15.72 7.88
N ARG A 403 41.80 15.48 7.52
CA ARG A 403 42.16 14.49 6.48
C ARG A 403 41.73 13.08 6.89
N SER A 404 41.90 12.68 8.14
CA SER A 404 41.49 11.36 8.62
C SER A 404 39.99 11.19 8.54
N CYS A 405 39.20 12.17 8.98
CA CYS A 405 37.72 12.13 8.91
C CYS A 405 37.23 12.05 7.48
N LEU A 406 37.79 12.88 6.56
CA LEU A 406 37.41 12.89 5.14
C LEU A 406 37.79 11.57 4.46
N LEU A 407 38.97 11.01 4.71
CA LEU A 407 39.35 9.71 4.15
C LEU A 407 38.42 8.59 4.62
N VAL A 408 38.15 8.52 5.93
CA VAL A 408 37.27 7.50 6.50
C VAL A 408 35.85 7.67 5.98
N GLY A 409 35.33 8.90 5.98
CA GLY A 409 33.98 9.20 5.47
C GLY A 409 33.81 8.83 4.00
N THR A 410 34.79 9.21 3.16
CA THR A 410 34.77 8.88 1.72
C THR A 410 34.88 7.36 1.50
N PHE A 411 35.76 6.68 2.22
CA PHE A 411 35.94 5.24 2.12
C PHE A 411 34.65 4.47 2.53
N VAL A 412 34.07 4.82 3.68
CA VAL A 412 32.81 4.20 4.14
C VAL A 412 31.68 4.45 3.15
N SER A 413 31.54 5.67 2.64
CA SER A 413 30.53 6.01 1.65
C SER A 413 30.72 5.23 0.34
N ALA A 414 31.94 5.12 -0.15
CA ALA A 414 32.26 4.32 -1.33
C ALA A 414 31.95 2.84 -1.13
N CYS A 415 32.33 2.25 0.02
CA CYS A 415 32.00 0.86 0.34
C CYS A 415 30.49 0.61 0.38
N ARG A 416 29.71 1.53 0.94
CA ARG A 416 28.24 1.43 0.98
C ARG A 416 27.62 1.50 -0.41
N ILE A 417 28.10 2.39 -1.26
CA ILE A 417 27.64 2.50 -2.65
C ILE A 417 27.92 1.19 -3.41
N LEU A 418 29.13 0.65 -3.29
CA LEU A 418 29.51 -0.60 -3.94
C LEU A 418 28.71 -1.79 -3.41
N GLN A 419 28.48 -1.88 -2.10
CA GLN A 419 27.66 -2.92 -1.49
C GLN A 419 26.23 -2.89 -2.01
N THR A 420 25.61 -1.70 -2.06
CA THR A 420 24.25 -1.53 -2.60
C THR A 420 24.15 -1.85 -4.09
N ALA A 421 25.15 -1.45 -4.87
CA ALA A 421 25.22 -1.80 -6.28
C ALA A 421 25.36 -3.31 -6.51
N TYR A 422 26.15 -3.99 -5.69
CA TYR A 422 26.30 -5.45 -5.76
C TYR A 422 24.96 -6.17 -5.47
N PHE A 423 24.26 -5.81 -4.39
CA PHE A 423 22.96 -6.42 -4.06
C PHE A 423 21.85 -6.10 -5.07
N ALA A 424 22.01 -5.05 -5.86
CA ALA A 424 21.05 -4.71 -6.89
C ALA A 424 21.27 -5.44 -8.21
N LEU A 425 22.47 -5.98 -8.42
CA LEU A 425 22.85 -6.73 -9.62
C LEU A 425 22.80 -8.25 -9.40
N SER A 426 22.79 -8.70 -8.14
CA SER A 426 22.59 -10.11 -7.73
C SER A 426 21.12 -10.45 -7.58
#